data_8e253ed19637e93d44efb45e00c40fbb
#
_entry.id   8e253ed19637e93d44efb45e00c40fbb
#
_cell.length_a   1.000
_cell.length_b   1.000
_cell.length_c   1.000
_cell.angle_alpha   90.00
_cell.angle_beta   90.00
_cell.angle_gamma   90.00
#
_symmetry.space_group_name_H-M   'P 1'
#
loop_
_entity.id
_entity.type
_entity.pdbx_description
1 polymer ?
#
loop_
_entity_poly.entity_id
_entity_poly.type
_entity_poly.pdbx_seq_one_letter_code
_entity_poly.pdbx_strand_id
1 'polypeptide(L)'
;MGLQLLTDRVRRVRRDNAEHRLSWLLRSRRLKGHRFHRQRAIGPFVVDFICVERALIIELVGAQHVLGLGPDAQRKQFLESLGYEVIRVWDSEVLSDPRAVLKKVLAHF
;
A
#
# COMPACT_ATOMS: atom_id res chain seq x y z
N MET A 1 25.91 -5.16 14.16
CA MET A 1 24.93 -4.06 14.32
C MET A 1 24.92 -3.11 13.13
N GLY A 2 26.08 -2.72 12.59
CA GLY A 2 26.14 -1.77 11.47
C GLY A 2 25.42 -2.23 10.21
N LEU A 3 25.56 -3.50 9.83
CA LEU A 3 24.92 -4.04 8.64
C LEU A 3 23.40 -4.07 8.77
N GLN A 4 22.90 -4.42 9.95
CA GLN A 4 21.46 -4.44 10.19
C GLN A 4 20.86 -3.05 10.10
N LEU A 5 21.53 -2.05 10.67
CA LEU A 5 21.07 -0.66 10.60
C LEU A 5 21.05 -0.15 9.16
N LEU A 6 22.07 -0.47 8.37
CA LEU A 6 22.12 -0.08 6.96
C LEU A 6 20.98 -0.73 6.17
N THR A 7 20.72 -2.01 6.43
CA THR A 7 19.63 -2.73 5.77
C THR A 7 18.29 -2.11 6.11
N ASP A 8 18.07 -1.77 7.37
CA ASP A 8 16.83 -1.16 7.82
C ASP A 8 16.64 0.24 7.21
N ARG A 9 17.71 1.02 7.10
CA ARG A 9 17.67 2.32 6.42
C ARG A 9 17.31 2.18 4.94
N VAL A 10 17.94 1.23 4.26
CA VAL A 10 17.67 1.00 2.84
C VAL A 10 16.22 0.63 2.63
N ARG A 11 15.68 -0.24 3.47
CA ARG A 11 14.27 -0.63 3.39
C ARG A 11 13.34 0.55 3.61
N ARG A 12 13.65 1.39 4.61
CA ARG A 12 12.86 2.56 4.93
C ARG A 12 12.86 3.57 3.79
N VAL A 13 14.03 3.86 3.24
CA VAL A 13 14.16 4.78 2.11
C VAL A 13 13.39 4.27 0.90
N ARG A 14 13.51 2.98 0.62
CA ARG A 14 12.78 2.36 -0.50
C ARG A 14 11.28 2.47 -0.30
N ARG A 15 10.80 2.19 0.90
CA ARG A 15 9.38 2.30 1.22
C ARG A 15 8.88 3.73 1.08
N ASP A 16 9.65 4.70 1.59
CA ASP A 16 9.28 6.11 1.51
C ASP A 16 9.23 6.58 0.06
N ASN A 17 10.19 6.17 -0.75
CA ASN A 17 10.22 6.50 -2.17
C ASN A 17 9.04 5.88 -2.91
N ALA A 18 8.70 4.64 -2.61
CA ALA A 18 7.56 3.96 -3.21
C ALA A 18 6.25 4.63 -2.81
N GLU A 19 6.11 5.02 -1.54
CA GLU A 19 4.93 5.72 -1.06
C GLU A 19 4.75 7.06 -1.76
N HIS A 20 5.83 7.82 -1.91
CA HIS A 20 5.80 9.09 -2.65
C HIS A 20 5.38 8.88 -4.10
N ARG A 21 5.97 7.90 -4.76
CA ARG A 21 5.67 7.60 -6.16
C ARG A 21 4.21 7.20 -6.33
N LEU A 22 3.74 6.30 -5.47
CA LEU A 22 2.37 5.81 -5.55
C LEU A 22 1.37 6.94 -5.24
N SER A 23 1.67 7.76 -4.25
CA SER A 23 0.85 8.92 -3.91
C SER A 23 0.69 9.86 -5.11
N TRP A 24 1.80 10.13 -5.80
CA TRP A 24 1.77 10.97 -6.99
C TRP A 24 0.94 10.35 -8.12
N LEU A 25 1.13 9.06 -8.37
CA LEU A 25 0.36 8.34 -9.40
C LEU A 25 -1.14 8.39 -9.14
N LEU A 26 -1.52 8.14 -7.89
CA LEU A 26 -2.93 8.12 -7.52
C LEU A 26 -3.58 9.50 -7.63
N ARG A 27 -2.81 10.57 -7.37
CA ARG A 27 -3.31 11.94 -7.49
C ARG A 27 -3.32 12.43 -8.92
N SER A 28 -2.23 12.23 -9.66
CA SER A 28 -2.06 12.80 -11.00
C SER A 28 -3.01 12.18 -12.02
N ARG A 29 -3.38 10.93 -11.82
CA ARG A 29 -4.27 10.21 -12.74
C ARG A 29 -5.75 10.38 -12.39
N ARG A 30 -6.06 10.91 -11.23
CA ARG A 30 -7.44 11.16 -10.77
C ARG A 30 -8.36 9.98 -11.03
N LEU A 31 -7.96 8.80 -10.66
CA LEU A 31 -8.62 7.53 -10.94
C LEU A 31 -10.15 7.64 -10.98
N LYS A 32 -10.70 7.96 -12.15
CA LYS A 32 -12.14 8.16 -12.38
C LYS A 32 -12.76 9.19 -11.41
N GLY A 33 -11.99 10.19 -10.98
CA GLY A 33 -12.45 11.21 -10.05
C GLY A 33 -12.41 10.80 -8.58
N HIS A 34 -12.02 9.59 -8.28
CA HIS A 34 -11.97 9.12 -6.90
C HIS A 34 -10.68 9.53 -6.22
N ARG A 35 -10.81 9.85 -4.94
CA ARG A 35 -9.70 10.37 -4.14
C ARG A 35 -9.16 9.31 -3.19
N PHE A 36 -7.84 9.19 -3.15
CA PHE A 36 -7.16 8.37 -2.17
C PHE A 36 -6.63 9.24 -1.04
N HIS A 37 -6.85 8.78 0.19
CA HIS A 37 -6.28 9.39 1.39
C HIS A 37 -5.12 8.55 1.88
N ARG A 38 -4.10 9.21 2.44
CA ARG A 38 -2.90 8.54 2.95
C ARG A 38 -2.97 8.39 4.45
N GLN A 39 -2.35 7.31 4.96
CA GLN A 39 -2.09 7.10 6.37
C GLN A 39 -3.32 7.36 7.25
N ARG A 40 -4.38 6.62 6.96
CA ARG A 40 -5.62 6.71 7.72
C ARG A 40 -5.74 5.61 8.74
N ALA A 41 -6.19 5.97 9.94
CA ALA A 41 -6.48 5.00 10.99
C ALA A 41 -7.84 4.36 10.74
N ILE A 42 -7.87 3.03 10.78
CA ILE A 42 -9.10 2.24 10.70
C ILE A 42 -9.04 1.23 11.84
N GLY A 43 -9.82 1.46 12.90
CA GLY A 43 -9.71 0.68 14.13
C GLY A 43 -8.29 0.79 14.68
N PRO A 44 -7.64 -0.34 15.02
CA PRO A 44 -6.29 -0.32 15.56
C PRO A 44 -5.18 -0.21 14.50
N PHE A 45 -5.55 -0.09 13.23
CA PHE A 45 -4.58 -0.12 12.13
C PHE A 45 -4.49 1.21 11.41
N VAL A 46 -3.32 1.50 10.87
CA VAL A 46 -3.12 2.63 9.95
C VAL A 46 -2.87 2.04 8.57
N VAL A 47 -3.69 2.43 7.61
CA VAL A 47 -3.55 1.95 6.24
C VAL A 47 -2.77 2.94 5.39
N ASP A 48 -2.05 2.45 4.39
CA ASP A 48 -1.20 3.32 3.56
C ASP A 48 -2.03 4.24 2.67
N PHE A 49 -2.98 3.68 1.94
CA PHE A 49 -3.87 4.44 1.05
C PHE A 49 -5.28 3.87 1.13
N ILE A 50 -6.26 4.75 1.12
CA ILE A 50 -7.66 4.32 1.13
C ILE A 50 -8.50 5.22 0.22
N CYS A 51 -9.34 4.60 -0.59
CA CYS A 51 -10.42 5.26 -1.32
C CYS A 51 -11.73 4.84 -0.68
N VAL A 52 -12.32 5.74 0.11
CA VAL A 52 -13.54 5.43 0.86
C VAL A 52 -14.71 5.15 -0.08
N GLU A 53 -14.84 5.95 -1.13
CA GLU A 53 -15.94 5.81 -2.10
C GLU A 53 -15.94 4.44 -2.79
N ARG A 54 -14.76 3.87 -3.00
CA ARG A 54 -14.65 2.56 -3.66
C ARG A 54 -14.40 1.43 -2.67
N ALA A 55 -14.36 1.76 -1.37
CA ALA A 55 -14.06 0.81 -0.31
C ALA A 55 -12.80 -0.01 -0.62
N LEU A 56 -11.75 0.68 -1.08
CA LEU A 56 -10.51 0.06 -1.52
C LEU A 56 -9.34 0.57 -0.70
N ILE A 57 -8.55 -0.36 -0.18
CA ILE A 57 -7.32 -0.07 0.57
C ILE A 57 -6.15 -0.62 -0.23
N ILE A 58 -5.09 0.19 -0.34
CA ILE A 58 -3.84 -0.23 -0.95
C ILE A 58 -2.76 -0.21 0.12
N GLU A 59 -2.06 -1.32 0.27
CA GLU A 59 -0.95 -1.44 1.21
C GLU A 59 0.35 -1.72 0.47
N LEU A 60 1.39 -0.97 0.83
CA LEU A 60 2.74 -1.20 0.32
C LEU A 60 3.43 -2.26 1.17
N VAL A 61 4.05 -3.22 0.53
CA VAL A 61 4.79 -4.26 1.23
C VAL A 61 6.23 -4.31 0.72
N GLY A 62 7.16 -4.54 1.64
CA GLY A 62 8.56 -4.73 1.30
C GLY A 62 8.86 -6.17 0.97
N ALA A 63 10.00 -6.39 0.33
CA ALA A 63 10.40 -7.71 -0.17
C ALA A 63 10.51 -8.79 0.92
N GLN A 64 10.66 -8.38 2.17
CA GLN A 64 10.79 -9.31 3.30
C GLN A 64 9.49 -9.51 4.07
N HIS A 65 8.42 -8.90 3.62
CA HIS A 65 7.12 -9.07 4.26
C HIS A 65 6.57 -10.47 3.95
N VAL A 66 6.13 -11.16 4.99
CA VAL A 66 5.52 -12.50 4.86
C VAL A 66 4.01 -12.31 4.83
N LEU A 67 3.43 -12.47 3.64
CA LEU A 67 2.00 -12.25 3.43
C LEU A 67 1.17 -13.46 3.89
N GLY A 68 0.01 -13.15 4.45
CA GLY A 68 -1.00 -14.17 4.75
C GLY A 68 -0.78 -14.96 6.03
N LEU A 69 0.18 -14.56 6.88
CA LEU A 69 0.46 -15.24 8.13
C LEU A 69 0.28 -14.33 9.34
N GLY A 70 -0.21 -14.90 10.44
CA GLY A 70 -0.27 -14.25 11.74
C GLY A 70 -0.94 -12.88 11.74
N PRO A 71 -0.27 -11.84 12.27
CA PRO A 71 -0.85 -10.50 12.38
C PRO A 71 -1.25 -9.90 11.05
N ASP A 72 -0.55 -10.27 9.97
CA ASP A 72 -0.88 -9.79 8.63
C ASP A 72 -2.24 -10.31 8.18
N ALA A 73 -2.51 -11.58 8.39
CA ALA A 73 -3.79 -12.19 8.05
C ALA A 73 -4.93 -11.60 8.90
N GLN A 74 -4.68 -11.38 10.19
CA GLN A 74 -5.65 -10.78 11.09
C GLN A 74 -6.00 -9.36 10.68
N ARG A 75 -5.01 -8.58 10.29
CA ARG A 75 -5.18 -7.22 9.81
C ARG A 75 -6.06 -7.18 8.56
N LYS A 76 -5.74 -8.01 7.58
CA LYS A 76 -6.52 -8.10 6.35
C LYS A 76 -7.96 -8.51 6.63
N GLN A 77 -8.14 -9.53 7.46
CA GLN A 77 -9.46 -10.03 7.85
C GLN A 77 -10.31 -8.94 8.50
N PHE A 78 -9.71 -8.18 9.40
CA PHE A 78 -10.38 -7.08 10.07
C PHE A 78 -10.87 -6.04 9.07
N LEU A 79 -9.98 -5.59 8.18
CA LEU A 79 -10.32 -4.58 7.17
C LEU A 79 -11.39 -5.08 6.21
N GLU A 80 -11.30 -6.34 5.79
CA GLU A 80 -12.30 -6.94 4.92
C GLU A 80 -13.66 -7.09 5.62
N SER A 81 -13.66 -7.35 6.93
CA SER A 81 -14.89 -7.45 7.70
C SER A 81 -15.67 -6.13 7.75
N LEU A 82 -14.98 -5.01 7.56
CA LEU A 82 -15.60 -3.69 7.48
C LEU A 82 -16.08 -3.33 6.08
N GLY A 83 -15.95 -4.23 5.12
CA GLY A 83 -16.40 -4.03 3.75
C GLY A 83 -15.32 -3.52 2.81
N TYR A 84 -14.08 -3.41 3.24
CA TYR A 84 -13.00 -2.95 2.37
C TYR A 84 -12.38 -4.11 1.61
N GLU A 85 -12.01 -3.84 0.37
CA GLU A 85 -11.11 -4.71 -0.39
C GLU A 85 -9.69 -4.23 -0.14
N VAL A 86 -8.79 -5.16 0.18
CA VAL A 86 -7.39 -4.82 0.47
C VAL A 86 -6.52 -5.40 -0.63
N ILE A 87 -5.82 -4.54 -1.34
CA ILE A 87 -4.82 -4.97 -2.31
C ILE A 87 -3.44 -4.59 -1.82
N ARG A 88 -2.47 -5.44 -2.09
CA ARG A 88 -1.09 -5.24 -1.70
C ARG A 88 -0.23 -5.10 -2.93
N VAL A 89 0.66 -4.11 -2.88
CA VAL A 89 1.62 -3.89 -3.95
C VAL A 89 3.02 -3.86 -3.35
N TRP A 90 3.98 -4.41 -4.08
CA TRP A 90 5.37 -4.40 -3.65
C TRP A 90 5.96 -3.02 -3.86
N ASP A 91 6.77 -2.56 -2.91
CA ASP A 91 7.49 -1.29 -3.06
C ASP A 91 8.39 -1.33 -4.30
N SER A 92 9.03 -2.47 -4.56
CA SER A 92 9.86 -2.65 -5.75
C SER A 92 9.06 -2.53 -7.05
N GLU A 93 7.82 -3.02 -7.06
CA GLU A 93 6.92 -2.88 -8.22
C GLU A 93 6.60 -1.42 -8.50
N VAL A 94 6.27 -0.67 -7.46
CA VAL A 94 5.96 0.76 -7.60
C VAL A 94 7.14 1.52 -8.19
N LEU A 95 8.36 1.16 -7.77
CA LEU A 95 9.57 1.85 -8.24
C LEU A 95 10.01 1.41 -9.63
N SER A 96 9.83 0.12 -9.97
CA SER A 96 10.30 -0.41 -11.25
C SER A 96 9.26 -0.37 -12.37
N ASP A 97 7.98 -0.53 -12.03
CA ASP A 97 6.92 -0.56 -13.02
C ASP A 97 5.63 0.08 -12.49
N PRO A 98 5.65 1.41 -12.35
CA PRO A 98 4.48 2.14 -11.80
C PRO A 98 3.22 2.00 -12.68
N ARG A 99 3.38 1.80 -13.97
CA ARG A 99 2.23 1.61 -14.88
C ARG A 99 1.48 0.32 -14.56
N ALA A 100 2.22 -0.75 -14.29
CA ALA A 100 1.61 -2.03 -13.94
C ALA A 100 0.84 -1.92 -12.62
N VAL A 101 1.38 -1.17 -11.66
CA VAL A 101 0.70 -0.93 -10.38
C VAL A 101 -0.59 -0.15 -10.60
N LEU A 102 -0.55 0.90 -11.39
CA LEU A 102 -1.74 1.70 -11.70
C LEU A 102 -2.81 0.85 -12.38
N LYS A 103 -2.41 0.00 -13.32
CA LYS A 103 -3.32 -0.92 -14.01
C LYS A 103 -3.97 -1.90 -13.02
N LYS A 104 -3.19 -2.40 -12.07
CA LYS A 104 -3.69 -3.29 -11.02
C LYS A 104 -4.74 -2.59 -10.16
N VAL A 105 -4.48 -1.35 -9.76
CA VAL A 105 -5.43 -0.58 -8.96
C VAL A 105 -6.72 -0.34 -9.74
N LEU A 106 -6.60 0.06 -11.01
CA LEU A 106 -7.76 0.32 -11.87
C LEU A 106 -8.62 -0.93 -12.08
N ALA A 107 -8.00 -2.10 -12.09
CA ALA A 107 -8.74 -3.36 -12.25
C ALA A 107 -9.69 -3.63 -11.07
N HIS A 108 -9.47 -2.98 -9.93
CA HIS A 108 -10.32 -3.11 -8.74
C HIS A 108 -11.36 -1.99 -8.64
N PHE A 109 -11.42 -1.14 -9.63
CA PHE A 109 -12.44 -0.10 -9.72
C PHE A 109 -13.60 -0.63 -10.53
#